data_5547bc65351af5470f81709ec5b03d2e
#
_entry.id   5547bc65351af5470f81709ec5b03d2e
#
_cell.length_a   1.000
_cell.length_b   1.000
_cell.length_c   1.000
_cell.angle_alpha   90.00
_cell.angle_beta   90.00
_cell.angle_gamma   90.00
#
_symmetry.space_group_name_H-M   'P 1'
#
loop_
_entity.id
_entity.type
_entity.pdbx_description
1 polymer ?
#
loop_
_entity_poly.entity_id
_entity_poly.type
_entity_poly.pdbx_seq_one_letter_code
_entity_poly.pdbx_strand_id
1 'polypeptide(L)'
;MSMRTRVLFHVTVGGLLLAATVGAYAANLGFLSDTPISYMKQRDIDSVKAAAMGALDSRQDGEAATWVNDGTGNSVHIDATITPQSTAKEGDRTCRDLAVVLNAKGQSMTLRPQFCREGSGAWQLQKKH
;
A
#
# COMPACT_ATOMS: atom_id res chain seq x y z
N MET A 1 62.64 43.22 -17.49
CA MET A 1 62.14 42.91 -17.45
C MET A 1 61.06 42.55 -17.04
N SER A 2 60.51 42.30 -16.88
CA SER A 2 59.61 41.93 -16.72
C SER A 2 58.62 41.40 -16.60
N MET A 3 58.17 41.05 -16.44
CA MET A 3 57.29 40.49 -16.40
C MET A 3 56.27 40.27 -16.08
N ARG A 4 55.87 40.16 -16.00
CA ARG A 4 54.94 39.92 -15.78
C ARG A 4 53.93 39.46 -15.59
N THR A 5 53.32 39.13 -15.30
CA THR A 5 52.36 38.67 -15.21
C THR A 5 51.48 38.32 -15.00
N ARG A 6 50.92 38.04 -14.96
CA ARG A 6 50.01 37.61 -14.84
C ARG A 6 48.94 37.25 -14.50
N VAL A 7 48.39 36.96 -14.17
CA VAL A 7 47.33 36.61 -13.93
C VAL A 7 46.43 36.03 -13.81
N LEU A 8 45.92 35.69 -13.70
CA LEU A 8 45.08 35.04 -13.62
C LEU A 8 43.97 34.80 -13.27
N PHE A 9 43.23 34.43 -13.09
CA PHE A 9 42.22 34.16 -12.86
C PHE A 9 41.38 33.47 -12.71
N HIS A 10 40.85 32.96 -12.50
CA HIS A 10 40.07 32.24 -12.45
C HIS A 10 38.92 32.13 -12.09
N VAL A 11 38.36 31.86 -12.00
CA VAL A 11 37.33 31.85 -11.74
C VAL A 11 36.59 30.92 -11.55
N THR A 12 36.12 30.38 -11.25
CA THR A 12 35.59 29.54 -10.84
C THR A 12 34.34 29.55 -10.75
N VAL A 13 33.73 29.19 -10.79
CA VAL A 13 32.55 29.24 -10.79
C VAL A 13 31.91 28.21 -10.55
N GLY A 14 31.36 27.77 -10.04
CA GLY A 14 30.85 26.86 -10.00
C GLY A 14 29.98 26.40 -9.22
N GLY A 15 29.40 25.81 -9.08
CA GLY A 15 28.85 25.22 -8.19
C GLY A 15 27.55 25.47 -7.81
N LEU A 16 26.80 25.81 -8.32
CA LEU A 16 25.65 26.06 -7.91
C LEU A 16 24.63 25.37 -8.45
N LEU A 17 24.66 24.33 -8.99
CA LEU A 17 23.63 23.80 -9.58
C LEU A 17 23.11 22.67 -8.93
N LEU A 18 23.44 22.22 -7.77
CA LEU A 18 22.96 21.09 -7.21
C LEU A 18 21.76 21.26 -6.41
N ALA A 19 21.33 22.35 -6.04
CA ALA A 19 20.23 22.51 -5.12
C ALA A 19 18.87 22.30 -5.74
N ALA A 20 18.77 22.28 -7.01
CA ALA A 20 17.47 22.26 -7.64
C ALA A 20 16.82 20.88 -7.70
N THR A 21 17.57 19.82 -7.60
CA THR A 21 16.99 18.52 -7.83
C THR A 21 16.27 17.96 -6.62
N VAL A 22 16.59 18.42 -5.41
CA VAL A 22 15.98 17.89 -4.22
C VAL A 22 14.51 18.28 -4.11
N GLY A 23 14.17 19.46 -4.55
CA GLY A 23 12.79 19.90 -4.48
C GLY A 23 11.84 19.09 -5.35
N ALA A 24 12.30 18.61 -6.48
CA ALA A 24 11.46 17.84 -7.37
C ALA A 24 11.10 16.49 -6.78
N TYR A 25 12.02 15.88 -6.03
CA TYR A 25 11.71 14.63 -5.41
C TYR A 25 10.70 14.80 -4.29
N ALA A 26 10.79 15.81 -3.49
CA ALA A 26 9.86 16.02 -2.40
C ALA A 26 8.44 16.24 -2.94
N ALA A 27 8.30 16.94 -4.05
CA ALA A 27 6.99 17.15 -4.65
C ALA A 27 6.37 15.87 -5.18
N ASN A 28 7.18 14.96 -5.68
CA ASN A 28 6.66 13.74 -6.25
C ASN A 28 6.20 12.72 -5.20
N LEU A 29 6.68 12.83 -3.98
CA LEU A 29 6.27 11.90 -2.95
C LEU A 29 4.87 12.17 -2.41
N GLY A 30 4.32 13.34 -2.69
CA GLY A 30 2.99 13.69 -2.20
C GLY A 30 1.90 12.76 -2.72
N PHE A 31 2.02 12.23 -3.93
CA PHE A 31 0.99 11.37 -4.48
C PHE A 31 0.90 10.03 -3.74
N LEU A 32 1.94 9.62 -3.03
CA LEU A 32 1.93 8.38 -2.29
C LEU A 32 1.01 8.44 -1.06
N SER A 33 0.66 9.63 -0.61
CA SER A 33 -0.25 9.77 0.51
C SER A 33 -1.71 9.71 0.06
N ASP A 34 -1.99 9.79 -1.24
CA ASP A 34 -3.35 9.76 -1.75
C ASP A 34 -3.68 8.37 -2.30
N THR A 35 -3.58 7.37 -1.47
CA THR A 35 -3.93 6.00 -1.84
C THR A 35 -5.29 5.65 -1.21
N PRO A 36 -6.00 4.66 -1.72
CA PRO A 36 -7.27 4.27 -1.12
C PRO A 36 -7.20 4.03 0.39
N ILE A 37 -6.10 3.50 0.88
CA ILE A 37 -5.97 3.23 2.29
C ILE A 37 -5.87 4.52 3.11
N SER A 38 -5.37 5.60 2.55
CA SER A 38 -5.23 6.87 3.26
C SER A 38 -6.56 7.53 3.56
N TYR A 39 -7.63 7.12 2.87
CA TYR A 39 -8.96 7.66 3.11
C TYR A 39 -9.73 6.84 4.14
N MET A 40 -9.18 5.70 4.60
CA MET A 40 -9.88 4.82 5.53
C MET A 40 -9.79 5.34 6.95
N LYS A 41 -10.91 5.27 7.66
CA LYS A 41 -10.97 5.55 9.08
C LYS A 41 -11.02 4.23 9.83
N GLN A 42 -10.91 4.29 11.15
CA GLN A 42 -10.85 3.06 11.96
C GLN A 42 -12.06 2.15 11.73
N ARG A 43 -13.26 2.73 11.60
CA ARG A 43 -14.45 1.93 11.34
C ARG A 43 -14.41 1.22 9.99
N ASP A 44 -13.81 1.87 8.98
CA ASP A 44 -13.65 1.25 7.67
C ASP A 44 -12.70 0.06 7.78
N ILE A 45 -11.59 0.24 8.50
CA ILE A 45 -10.61 -0.80 8.68
C ILE A 45 -11.23 -2.00 9.40
N ASP A 46 -11.97 -1.75 10.47
CA ASP A 46 -12.62 -2.82 11.22
C ASP A 46 -13.64 -3.56 10.35
N SER A 47 -14.38 -2.82 9.53
CA SER A 47 -15.40 -3.39 8.66
C SER A 47 -14.78 -4.26 7.55
N VAL A 48 -13.72 -3.77 6.91
CA VAL A 48 -13.09 -4.55 5.83
C VAL A 48 -12.36 -5.77 6.40
N LYS A 49 -11.84 -5.67 7.62
CA LYS A 49 -11.26 -6.83 8.28
C LYS A 49 -12.31 -7.91 8.52
N ALA A 50 -13.49 -7.52 8.97
CA ALA A 50 -14.56 -8.48 9.19
C ALA A 50 -14.97 -9.15 7.86
N ALA A 51 -15.03 -8.36 6.79
CA ALA A 51 -15.36 -8.90 5.47
C ALA A 51 -14.28 -9.86 4.98
N ALA A 52 -13.01 -9.55 5.26
CA ALA A 52 -11.89 -10.42 4.88
C ALA A 52 -11.96 -11.75 5.64
N MET A 53 -12.25 -11.71 6.94
CA MET A 53 -12.39 -12.94 7.73
C MET A 53 -13.55 -13.79 7.22
N GLY A 54 -14.67 -13.16 6.85
CA GLY A 54 -15.80 -13.85 6.27
C GLY A 54 -15.47 -14.51 4.94
N ALA A 55 -14.69 -13.84 4.10
CA ALA A 55 -14.27 -14.39 2.81
C ALA A 55 -13.34 -15.59 3.01
N LEU A 56 -12.42 -15.50 3.98
CA LEU A 56 -11.53 -16.62 4.28
C LEU A 56 -12.31 -17.84 4.72
N ASP A 57 -13.41 -17.66 5.44
CA ASP A 57 -14.22 -18.78 5.92
C ASP A 57 -15.18 -19.34 4.90
N SER A 58 -15.70 -18.51 4.01
CA SER A 58 -16.84 -18.93 3.18
C SER A 58 -16.59 -18.95 1.68
N ARG A 59 -15.54 -18.32 1.19
CA ARG A 59 -15.30 -18.25 -0.25
C ARG A 59 -14.25 -19.25 -0.68
N GLN A 60 -14.42 -19.80 -1.87
CA GLN A 60 -13.43 -20.67 -2.47
C GLN A 60 -12.36 -19.85 -3.14
N ASP A 61 -11.22 -20.47 -3.42
CA ASP A 61 -10.16 -19.79 -4.16
C ASP A 61 -10.69 -19.29 -5.50
N GLY A 62 -10.47 -18.02 -5.79
CA GLY A 62 -10.95 -17.38 -7.00
C GLY A 62 -12.34 -16.80 -6.90
N GLU A 63 -13.07 -17.07 -5.82
CA GLU A 63 -14.43 -16.57 -5.64
C GLU A 63 -14.41 -15.25 -4.90
N ALA A 64 -14.77 -14.16 -5.58
CA ALA A 64 -14.69 -12.81 -5.02
C ALA A 64 -15.85 -12.50 -4.09
N ALA A 65 -15.54 -11.78 -3.02
CA ALA A 65 -16.53 -11.14 -2.17
C ALA A 65 -16.36 -9.63 -2.33
N THR A 66 -17.45 -8.89 -2.26
CA THR A 66 -17.38 -7.43 -2.35
C THR A 66 -17.66 -6.81 -0.99
N TRP A 67 -17.06 -5.65 -0.75
CA TRP A 67 -17.27 -4.89 0.47
C TRP A 67 -17.38 -3.41 0.12
N VAL A 68 -18.24 -2.73 0.83
CA VAL A 68 -18.43 -1.28 0.69
C VAL A 68 -18.47 -0.70 2.10
N ASN A 69 -17.95 0.48 2.27
CA ASN A 69 -17.91 1.10 3.60
C ASN A 69 -19.18 1.87 3.99
N ASP A 70 -20.31 1.44 3.46
CA ASP A 70 -21.59 2.06 3.82
C ASP A 70 -21.84 1.87 5.33
N GLY A 71 -22.31 2.92 5.98
CA GLY A 71 -22.63 2.84 7.40
C GLY A 71 -21.46 3.03 8.35
N THR A 72 -20.25 3.25 7.86
CA THR A 72 -19.09 3.47 8.74
C THR A 72 -18.96 4.93 9.19
N GLY A 73 -19.73 5.83 8.61
CA GLY A 73 -19.64 7.25 8.93
C GLY A 73 -18.58 8.02 8.17
N ASN A 74 -17.92 7.38 7.21
CA ASN A 74 -16.92 8.03 6.38
C ASN A 74 -17.61 8.62 5.14
N SER A 75 -17.38 9.92 4.90
CA SER A 75 -17.98 10.56 3.72
C SER A 75 -17.31 10.14 2.41
N VAL A 76 -16.12 9.57 2.47
CA VAL A 76 -15.46 9.06 1.27
C VAL A 76 -15.95 7.63 1.03
N HIS A 77 -16.47 7.38 -0.17
CA HIS A 77 -16.89 6.04 -0.56
C HIS A 77 -15.67 5.17 -0.83
N ILE A 78 -15.61 4.03 -0.19
CA ILE A 78 -14.52 3.07 -0.36
C ILE A 78 -15.15 1.70 -0.60
N ASP A 79 -14.64 0.99 -1.58
CA ASP A 79 -15.09 -0.38 -1.81
C ASP A 79 -13.90 -1.29 -2.01
N ALA A 80 -14.14 -2.58 -1.91
CA ALA A 80 -13.09 -3.57 -2.10
C ALA A 80 -13.66 -4.83 -2.71
N THR A 81 -12.82 -5.51 -3.47
CA THR A 81 -13.06 -6.87 -3.91
C THR A 81 -12.05 -7.75 -3.19
N ILE A 82 -12.53 -8.79 -2.52
CA ILE A 82 -11.70 -9.65 -1.67
C ILE A 82 -11.80 -11.07 -2.22
N THR A 83 -10.69 -11.61 -2.67
CA THR A 83 -10.67 -12.92 -3.34
C THR A 83 -9.64 -13.82 -2.68
N PRO A 84 -10.05 -14.93 -2.05
CA PRO A 84 -9.09 -15.89 -1.54
C PRO A 84 -8.36 -16.58 -2.69
N GLN A 85 -7.11 -16.93 -2.47
CA GLN A 85 -6.27 -17.58 -3.46
C GLN A 85 -5.29 -18.51 -2.76
N SER A 86 -4.79 -19.48 -3.49
CA SER A 86 -3.63 -20.28 -3.07
C SER A 86 -3.78 -20.92 -1.69
N THR A 87 -4.90 -21.58 -1.45
CA THR A 87 -5.10 -22.27 -0.19
C THR A 87 -4.15 -23.47 -0.08
N ALA A 88 -3.40 -23.54 1.03
CA ALA A 88 -2.48 -24.63 1.30
C ALA A 88 -2.71 -25.18 2.70
N LYS A 89 -2.69 -26.48 2.81
CA LYS A 89 -2.84 -27.15 4.10
C LYS A 89 -1.62 -27.98 4.42
N GLU A 90 -1.14 -27.87 5.66
CA GLU A 90 -0.08 -28.70 6.16
C GLU A 90 -0.50 -29.19 7.56
N GLY A 91 -0.88 -30.44 7.68
CA GLY A 91 -1.43 -30.94 8.93
C GLY A 91 -2.69 -30.19 9.29
N ASP A 92 -2.72 -29.63 10.50
CA ASP A 92 -3.87 -28.85 10.94
C ASP A 92 -3.78 -27.38 10.55
N ARG A 93 -2.69 -26.97 9.92
CA ARG A 93 -2.49 -25.56 9.57
C ARG A 93 -3.01 -25.31 8.16
N THR A 94 -3.81 -24.29 8.01
CA THR A 94 -4.31 -23.85 6.71
C THR A 94 -3.89 -22.42 6.48
N CYS A 95 -3.28 -22.15 5.33
CA CYS A 95 -2.89 -20.79 4.93
C CYS A 95 -3.61 -20.43 3.64
N ARG A 96 -4.07 -19.19 3.56
CA ARG A 96 -4.74 -18.67 2.37
C ARG A 96 -4.22 -17.26 2.09
N ASP A 97 -4.00 -16.96 0.83
CA ASP A 97 -3.70 -15.60 0.40
C ASP A 97 -5.02 -14.91 0.08
N LEU A 98 -5.09 -13.61 0.31
CA LEU A 98 -6.20 -12.80 -0.16
C LEU A 98 -5.68 -11.79 -1.19
N ALA A 99 -6.41 -11.62 -2.26
CA ALA A 99 -6.20 -10.49 -3.15
C ALA A 99 -7.28 -9.47 -2.79
N VAL A 100 -6.86 -8.33 -2.26
CA VAL A 100 -7.79 -7.28 -1.84
C VAL A 100 -7.56 -6.07 -2.72
N VAL A 101 -8.53 -5.74 -3.56
CA VAL A 101 -8.45 -4.57 -4.43
C VAL A 101 -9.31 -3.49 -3.79
N LEU A 102 -8.68 -2.43 -3.31
CA LEU A 102 -9.35 -1.29 -2.69
C LEU A 102 -9.52 -0.18 -3.70
N ASN A 103 -10.68 0.44 -3.72
CA ASN A 103 -10.97 1.56 -4.60
C ASN A 103 -11.51 2.73 -3.78
N ALA A 104 -10.99 3.91 -4.02
CA ALA A 104 -11.47 5.16 -3.40
C ALA A 104 -11.02 6.34 -4.25
N LYS A 105 -11.90 7.30 -4.46
CA LYS A 105 -11.55 8.55 -5.16
C LYS A 105 -10.93 8.32 -6.54
N GLY A 106 -11.42 7.33 -7.25
CA GLY A 106 -10.92 7.03 -8.60
C GLY A 106 -9.57 6.32 -8.62
N GLN A 107 -9.05 5.91 -7.47
CA GLN A 107 -7.77 5.22 -7.37
C GLN A 107 -7.99 3.79 -6.88
N SER A 108 -7.10 2.90 -7.27
CA SER A 108 -7.13 1.50 -6.85
C SER A 108 -5.79 1.09 -6.30
N MET A 109 -5.80 0.19 -5.34
CA MET A 109 -4.57 -0.46 -4.89
C MET A 109 -4.89 -1.92 -4.57
N THR A 110 -3.91 -2.79 -4.73
CA THR A 110 -4.06 -4.20 -4.44
C THR A 110 -3.15 -4.60 -3.30
N LEU A 111 -3.72 -5.26 -2.32
CA LEU A 111 -2.98 -5.84 -1.20
C LEU A 111 -3.08 -7.36 -1.31
N ARG A 112 -2.01 -8.05 -0.92
CA ARG A 112 -2.00 -9.52 -0.98
C ARG A 112 -1.52 -10.11 0.34
N PRO A 113 -2.31 -9.95 1.40
CA PRO A 113 -1.91 -10.53 2.68
C PRO A 113 -2.11 -12.04 2.69
N GLN A 114 -1.32 -12.71 3.51
CA GLN A 114 -1.50 -14.13 3.78
C GLN A 114 -2.02 -14.31 5.20
N PHE A 115 -2.98 -15.20 5.35
CA PHE A 115 -3.54 -15.56 6.66
C PHE A 115 -3.41 -17.05 6.86
N CYS A 116 -3.12 -17.45 8.08
CA CYS A 116 -3.04 -18.86 8.46
C CYS A 116 -3.84 -19.10 9.72
N ARG A 117 -4.35 -20.30 9.89
CA ARG A 117 -5.00 -20.71 11.13
C ARG A 117 -4.64 -22.15 11.46
N GLU A 118 -4.73 -22.48 12.73
CA GLU A 118 -4.58 -23.85 13.21
C GLU A 118 -5.99 -24.42 13.42
N GLY A 119 -6.27 -25.56 12.80
CA GLY A 119 -7.58 -26.18 12.89
C GLY A 119 -8.69 -25.22 12.49
N SER A 120 -9.65 -25.04 13.36
CA SER A 120 -10.75 -24.10 13.17
C SER A 120 -10.56 -22.79 13.94
N GLY A 121 -9.33 -22.50 14.37
CA GLY A 121 -9.03 -21.30 15.12
C GLY A 121 -9.11 -20.03 14.30
N ALA A 122 -8.80 -18.92 14.93
CA ALA A 122 -8.86 -17.62 14.28
C ALA A 122 -7.76 -17.48 13.23
N TRP A 123 -8.09 -16.79 12.14
CA TRP A 123 -7.11 -16.46 11.10
C TRP A 123 -6.14 -15.42 11.62
N GLN A 124 -4.88 -15.63 11.37
CA GLN A 124 -3.81 -14.73 11.79
C GLN A 124 -3.05 -14.22 10.59
N LEU A 125 -2.86 -12.92 10.52
CA LEU A 125 -2.08 -12.29 9.47
C LEU A 125 -0.61 -12.71 9.60
N GLN A 126 -0.03 -13.14 8.51
CA GLN A 126 1.38 -13.53 8.46
C GLN A 126 2.22 -12.35 8.01
N LYS A 127 3.33 -12.14 8.70
CA LYS A 127 4.26 -11.12 8.26
C LYS A 127 5.18 -11.72 7.21
N LYS A 128 5.28 -11.05 6.08
CA LYS A 128 6.21 -11.45 5.05
C LYS A 128 7.51 -10.69 5.24
N HIS A 129 8.59 -11.38 5.19
CA HIS A 129 9.92 -10.77 5.29
C HIS A 129 10.54 -10.60 3.92
#